data_c1f78becb111d92077abee789f413d86
#
_entry.id   c1f78becb111d92077abee789f413d86
#
_cell.length_a   1.000
_cell.length_b   1.000
_cell.length_c   1.000
_cell.angle_alpha   90.00
_cell.angle_beta   90.00
_cell.angle_gamma   90.00
#
_symmetry.space_group_name_H-M   'P 1'
#
loop_
_entity.id
_entity.type
_entity.pdbx_description
1 polymer ?
#
loop_
_entity_poly.entity_id
_entity_poly.type
_entity_poly.pdbx_seq_one_letter_code
_entity_poly.pdbx_strand_id
1 'polypeptide(L)'
;EILVCENINKETPEIRFEMKEGEYQQAEYTAKERGLRIIGIYHSHPNHQSYASPTDNLYAQPDTIYLIYSIMSSKFNELKGYILNTKDWELQETKIQIT
;
A
#
# COMPACT_ATOMS: atom_id res chain seq x y z
N GLU A 1 -10.21 7.45 -8.54
CA GLU A 1 -11.05 6.35 -8.07
C GLU A 1 -10.26 5.43 -7.13
N ILE A 2 -10.97 4.83 -6.22
CA ILE A 2 -10.41 3.91 -5.24
C ILE A 2 -11.07 2.55 -5.43
N LEU A 3 -10.24 1.49 -5.50
CA LEU A 3 -10.71 0.12 -5.51
C LEU A 3 -10.34 -0.52 -4.17
N VAL A 4 -11.34 -1.02 -3.45
CA VAL A 4 -11.12 -1.65 -2.15
C VAL A 4 -10.80 -3.11 -2.34
N CYS A 5 -9.70 -3.57 -1.71
CA CYS A 5 -9.27 -4.95 -1.74
C CYS A 5 -9.33 -5.55 -0.35
N GLU A 6 -9.70 -6.82 -0.27
CA GLU A 6 -9.75 -7.53 1.00
C GLU A 6 -8.33 -7.93 1.44
N ASN A 7 -8.04 -7.75 2.72
CA ASN A 7 -6.83 -8.30 3.32
C ASN A 7 -7.09 -9.76 3.68
N ILE A 8 -6.47 -10.68 2.95
CA ILE A 8 -6.67 -12.11 3.18
C ILE A 8 -5.79 -12.67 4.30
N ASN A 9 -4.89 -11.86 4.85
CA ASN A 9 -4.12 -12.27 6.03
C ASN A 9 -5.03 -12.19 7.26
N LYS A 10 -5.42 -13.34 7.78
CA LYS A 10 -6.31 -13.45 8.95
C LYS A 10 -5.56 -13.71 10.25
N GLU A 11 -4.26 -14.02 10.18
CA GLU A 11 -3.44 -14.26 11.37
C GLU A 11 -2.96 -12.97 12.01
N THR A 12 -2.41 -12.05 11.21
CA THR A 12 -1.88 -10.78 11.69
C THR A 12 -2.34 -9.63 10.79
N PRO A 13 -3.67 -9.43 10.62
CA PRO A 13 -4.18 -8.44 9.66
C PRO A 13 -3.79 -7.00 10.01
N GLU A 14 -3.52 -6.71 11.29
CA GLU A 14 -3.16 -5.37 11.75
C GLU A 14 -1.73 -4.98 11.42
N ILE A 15 -0.85 -5.94 11.08
CA ILE A 15 0.54 -5.67 10.73
C ILE A 15 0.94 -6.17 9.35
N ARG A 16 0.08 -6.94 8.70
CA ARG A 16 0.36 -7.48 7.36
C ARG A 16 -0.86 -7.35 6.47
N PHE A 17 -0.60 -6.97 5.23
CA PHE A 17 -1.62 -6.91 4.20
C PHE A 17 -1.25 -7.86 3.06
N GLU A 18 -2.19 -8.73 2.70
CA GLU A 18 -2.03 -9.66 1.58
C GLU A 18 -3.26 -9.61 0.70
N MET A 19 -3.06 -9.49 -0.61
CA MET A 19 -4.14 -9.58 -1.58
C MET A 19 -4.32 -11.03 -2.04
N LYS A 20 -5.56 -11.38 -2.38
CA LYS A 20 -5.87 -12.66 -2.99
C LYS A 20 -5.11 -12.77 -4.32
N GLU A 21 -4.61 -13.98 -4.64
CA GLU A 21 -3.92 -14.22 -5.89
C GLU A 21 -4.79 -13.80 -7.08
N GLY A 22 -4.19 -13.06 -8.00
CA GLY A 22 -4.88 -12.55 -9.18
C GLY A 22 -5.68 -11.27 -8.97
N GLU A 23 -5.88 -10.82 -7.73
CA GLU A 23 -6.69 -9.63 -7.45
C GLU A 23 -6.06 -8.35 -8.02
N TYR A 24 -4.73 -8.22 -7.93
CA TYR A 24 -4.06 -7.06 -8.50
C TYR A 24 -4.21 -6.99 -10.02
N GLN A 25 -4.05 -8.13 -10.69
CA GLN A 25 -4.23 -8.21 -12.14
C GLN A 25 -5.67 -7.92 -12.54
N GLN A 26 -6.63 -8.38 -11.76
CA GLN A 26 -8.04 -8.06 -12.00
C GLN A 26 -8.30 -6.57 -11.85
N ALA A 27 -7.68 -5.94 -10.84
CA ALA A 27 -7.79 -4.50 -10.64
C ALA A 27 -7.19 -3.72 -11.81
N GLU A 28 -6.03 -4.17 -12.33
CA GLU A 28 -5.42 -3.55 -13.51
C GLU A 28 -6.34 -3.63 -14.73
N TYR A 29 -6.96 -4.78 -14.94
CA TYR A 29 -7.90 -4.98 -16.05
C TYR A 29 -9.10 -4.05 -15.92
N THR A 30 -9.69 -3.98 -14.73
CA THR A 30 -10.85 -3.12 -14.46
C THR A 30 -10.50 -1.65 -14.70
N ALA A 31 -9.34 -1.22 -14.23
CA ALA A 31 -8.87 0.16 -14.43
C ALA A 31 -8.71 0.46 -15.92
N LYS A 32 -8.09 -0.45 -16.68
CA LYS A 32 -7.88 -0.28 -18.11
C LYS A 32 -9.21 -0.15 -18.87
N GLU A 33 -10.20 -0.96 -18.54
CA GLU A 33 -11.54 -0.86 -19.16
C GLU A 33 -12.19 0.50 -18.94
N ARG A 34 -11.85 1.15 -17.83
CA ARG A 34 -12.40 2.47 -17.46
C ARG A 34 -11.51 3.62 -17.92
N GLY A 35 -10.50 3.36 -18.73
CA GLY A 35 -9.54 4.37 -19.19
C GLY A 35 -8.61 4.89 -18.09
N LEU A 36 -8.41 4.09 -17.05
CA LEU A 36 -7.60 4.45 -15.90
C LEU A 36 -6.39 3.51 -15.78
N ARG A 37 -5.50 3.84 -14.87
CA ARG A 37 -4.39 2.95 -14.49
C ARG A 37 -4.20 3.01 -12.99
N ILE A 38 -3.64 1.95 -12.41
CA ILE A 38 -3.29 1.95 -11.00
C ILE A 38 -2.01 2.74 -10.83
N ILE A 39 -2.05 3.78 -10.00
CA ILE A 39 -0.88 4.61 -9.73
C ILE A 39 -0.32 4.38 -8.33
N GLY A 40 -1.06 3.74 -7.45
CA GLY A 40 -0.59 3.53 -6.09
C GLY A 40 -1.51 2.60 -5.31
N ILE A 41 -0.99 2.20 -4.16
CA ILE A 41 -1.68 1.35 -3.20
C ILE A 41 -1.57 2.02 -1.83
N TYR A 42 -2.63 1.99 -1.06
CA TYR A 42 -2.55 2.48 0.32
C TYR A 42 -3.10 1.44 1.29
N HIS A 43 -2.54 1.45 2.50
CA HIS A 43 -3.03 0.60 3.57
C HIS A 43 -2.75 1.27 4.92
N SER A 44 -3.38 0.76 5.98
CA SER A 44 -3.21 1.30 7.32
C SER A 44 -2.36 0.38 8.19
N HIS A 45 -1.63 0.99 9.14
CA HIS A 45 -0.92 0.28 10.20
C HIS A 45 -1.61 0.64 11.53
N PRO A 46 -2.60 -0.14 11.99
CA PRO A 46 -3.28 0.13 13.26
C PRO A 46 -2.34 -0.04 14.44
N ASN A 47 -2.23 1.00 15.28
CA ASN A 47 -1.39 1.04 16.46
C ASN A 47 0.10 0.81 16.18
N HIS A 48 0.54 1.16 14.96
CA HIS A 48 1.94 1.12 14.54
C HIS A 48 2.29 2.38 13.78
N GLN A 49 3.57 2.69 13.72
CA GLN A 49 4.07 3.80 12.92
C GLN A 49 3.89 3.50 11.43
N SER A 50 3.91 4.55 10.61
CA SER A 50 3.75 4.41 9.15
C SER A 50 5.06 4.10 8.43
N TYR A 51 5.93 3.30 9.04
CA TYR A 51 7.15 2.81 8.39
C TYR A 51 6.84 1.58 7.55
N ALA A 52 7.44 1.52 6.36
CA ALA A 52 7.33 0.34 5.52
C ALA A 52 7.95 -0.87 6.23
N SER A 53 7.21 -1.96 6.34
CA SER A 53 7.67 -3.18 6.96
C SER A 53 8.48 -4.03 5.97
N PRO A 54 9.26 -5.03 6.46
CA PRO A 54 9.89 -5.98 5.54
C PRO A 54 8.90 -6.69 4.62
N THR A 55 7.68 -6.96 5.09
CA THR A 55 6.62 -7.54 4.27
C THR A 55 6.17 -6.56 3.18
N ASP A 56 6.06 -5.26 3.51
CA ASP A 56 5.74 -4.23 2.52
C ASP A 56 6.80 -4.21 1.41
N ASN A 57 8.08 -4.29 1.77
CA ASN A 57 9.18 -4.31 0.81
C ASN A 57 9.09 -5.55 -0.09
N LEU A 58 8.79 -6.70 0.49
CA LEU A 58 8.78 -7.98 -0.23
C LEU A 58 7.76 -7.98 -1.37
N TYR A 59 6.59 -7.41 -1.16
CA TYR A 59 5.51 -7.39 -2.14
C TYR A 59 5.42 -6.09 -2.94
N ALA A 60 6.34 -5.15 -2.73
CA ALA A 60 6.32 -3.88 -3.42
C ALA A 60 6.62 -4.05 -4.92
N GLN A 61 6.03 -3.20 -5.71
CA GLN A 61 6.20 -3.20 -7.16
C GLN A 61 6.81 -1.89 -7.64
N PRO A 62 7.65 -1.95 -8.71
CA PRO A 62 8.21 -0.73 -9.30
C PRO A 62 7.11 0.19 -9.83
N ASP A 63 7.43 1.48 -9.92
CA ASP A 63 6.56 2.51 -10.51
C ASP A 63 5.18 2.62 -9.84
N THR A 64 5.11 2.23 -8.58
CA THR A 64 3.89 2.29 -7.78
C THR A 64 4.14 3.12 -6.54
N ILE A 65 3.20 4.02 -6.22
CA ILE A 65 3.28 4.84 -5.00
C ILE A 65 2.58 4.08 -3.87
N TYR A 66 3.25 3.97 -2.73
CA TYR A 66 2.68 3.32 -1.54
C TYR A 66 2.41 4.35 -0.47
N LEU A 67 1.16 4.41 -0.01
CA LEU A 67 0.75 5.31 1.06
C LEU A 67 0.41 4.47 2.29
N ILE A 68 1.06 4.77 3.40
CA ILE A 68 0.84 4.03 4.64
C ILE A 68 0.30 4.99 5.70
N TYR A 69 -0.91 4.70 6.19
CA TYR A 69 -1.54 5.44 7.28
C TYR A 69 -1.18 4.80 8.61
N SER A 70 -0.74 5.60 9.55
CA SER A 70 -0.64 5.17 10.94
C SER A 70 -1.90 5.59 11.67
N ILE A 71 -2.57 4.63 12.32
CA ILE A 71 -3.76 4.87 13.12
C ILE A 71 -3.45 4.42 14.54
N MET A 72 -3.41 5.38 15.47
CA MET A 72 -3.11 5.12 16.88
C MET A 72 -4.37 5.32 17.72
N SER A 73 -4.75 4.30 18.50
CA SER A 73 -5.95 4.34 19.35
C SER A 73 -7.18 4.83 18.58
N SER A 74 -7.39 4.29 17.38
CA SER A 74 -8.49 4.63 16.46
C SER A 74 -8.47 6.05 15.93
N LYS A 75 -7.32 6.74 16.03
CA LYS A 75 -7.16 8.09 15.50
C LYS A 75 -6.05 8.15 14.48
N PHE A 76 -6.23 8.97 13.44
CA PHE A 76 -5.17 9.25 12.48
C PHE A 76 -3.95 9.81 13.19
N ASN A 77 -2.79 9.21 12.92
CA ASN A 77 -1.52 9.64 13.48
C ASN A 77 -0.63 10.29 12.40
N GLU A 78 -0.31 9.56 11.34
CA GLU A 78 0.50 10.10 10.26
C GLU A 78 0.26 9.35 8.95
N LEU A 79 0.66 9.97 7.85
CA LEU A 79 0.61 9.38 6.52
C LEU A 79 1.99 9.56 5.89
N LYS A 80 2.56 8.48 5.39
CA LYS A 80 3.84 8.52 4.66
C LYS A 80 3.69 7.90 3.29
N GLY A 81 4.44 8.44 2.33
CA GLY A 81 4.49 7.90 0.98
C GLY A 81 5.84 7.26 0.70
N TYR A 82 5.83 6.18 -0.09
CA TYR A 82 7.02 5.40 -0.40
C TYR A 82 7.07 5.03 -1.86
N ILE A 83 8.28 4.93 -2.39
CA ILE A 83 8.56 4.43 -3.73
C ILE A 83 9.64 3.36 -3.61
N LEU A 84 9.50 2.27 -4.37
CA LEU A 84 10.46 1.17 -4.32
C LEU A 84 11.78 1.55 -4.99
N ASN A 85 12.87 1.39 -4.24
CA ASN A 85 14.22 1.44 -4.80
C ASN A 85 14.55 0.04 -5.31
N THR A 86 14.65 -0.12 -6.62
CA THR A 86 14.84 -1.44 -7.23
C THR A 86 16.26 -2.00 -7.10
N LYS A 87 17.22 -1.17 -6.69
CA LYS A 87 18.61 -1.63 -6.49
C LYS A 87 18.73 -2.52 -5.25
N ASP A 88 18.11 -2.10 -4.14
CA ASP A 88 18.15 -2.85 -2.88
C ASP A 88 16.82 -3.45 -2.49
N TRP A 89 15.79 -3.23 -3.30
CA TRP A 89 14.42 -3.72 -3.11
C TRP A 89 13.82 -3.27 -1.77
N GLU A 90 14.00 -1.98 -1.47
CA GLU A 90 13.44 -1.36 -0.27
C GLU A 90 12.58 -0.16 -0.64
N LEU A 91 11.45 -0.01 0.06
CA LEU A 91 10.61 1.16 -0.06
C LEU A 91 11.30 2.34 0.62
N GLN A 92 11.48 3.42 -0.13
CA GLN A 92 12.09 4.64 0.38
C GLN A 92 11.05 5.72 0.51
N GLU A 93 11.07 6.42 1.64
CA GLU A 93 10.13 7.50 1.89
C GLU A 93 10.31 8.62 0.87
N THR A 94 9.20 9.09 0.33
CA THR A 94 9.16 10.24 -0.58
C THR A 94 8.24 11.30 0.00
N LYS A 95 8.50 12.54 -0.37
CA LYS A 95 7.70 13.65 0.10
C LYS A 95 6.32 13.62 -0.55
N ILE A 96 5.28 13.73 0.27
CA ILE A 96 3.91 13.88 -0.22
C ILE A 96 3.41 15.29 0.11
N GLN A 97 2.59 15.82 -0.80
CA GLN A 97 1.98 17.12 -0.61
C GLN A 97 0.47 16.95 -0.73
N ILE A 98 -0.23 17.38 0.31
CA ILE A 98 -1.69 17.35 0.36
C ILE A 98 -2.19 18.78 0.12
N THR A 99 -3.01 18.94 -0.90
CA THR A 99 -3.58 20.24 -1.25
C THR A 99 -5.07 20.28 -1.00
#